data_e400b46d290edcdbe459a9df47d882e1
#
_entry.id   e400b46d290edcdbe459a9df47d882e1
#
_cell.length_a   1.000
_cell.length_b   1.000
_cell.length_c   1.000
_cell.angle_alpha   90.00
_cell.angle_beta   90.00
_cell.angle_gamma   90.00
#
_symmetry.space_group_name_H-M   'P 1'
#
loop_
_entity.id
_entity.type
_entity.pdbx_description
1 polymer ?
#
loop_
_entity_poly.entity_id
_entity_poly.type
_entity_poly.pdbx_seq_one_letter_code
_entity_poly.pdbx_strand_id
1 'polypeptide(L)'
;MIASSRLEQIEDAKEYGITLPMLLLRVPMLSEVPEVIRLTDISLNSEIKVLRALNEEAAKQGKHHKVILMADLGDLREGYWDKEEMVEMAVQVEKEMGSLILAGVGTNLGCYGSIEATPDKLQELVVIAEAIEARIGRTLEFISGGATTSLPRIFDGKMPERVNLLRVGEGILLAKDLDRFYGLDMSSMHQDVYTLKAEVIEVKSKPSHPVGTISIDAFGHRPTYVDRGIRKRALLGIGKVDYGSIDEIFPREKGVEVIGASSDHTILDIEEAAKDIEVGDILSFDIDYASLVYLTNCRNVQIVFK
;
A
#
# COMPACT_ATOMS: atom_id res chain seq x y z
N MET A 1 4.07 -15.96 -5.01
CA MET A 1 4.94 -14.89 -5.56
C MET A 1 5.05 -13.76 -4.54
N ILE A 2 6.11 -12.96 -4.62
CA ILE A 2 6.28 -11.73 -3.85
C ILE A 2 5.97 -10.55 -4.79
N ALA A 3 5.36 -9.51 -4.25
CA ALA A 3 4.99 -8.34 -5.02
C ALA A 3 5.40 -7.04 -4.31
N SER A 4 5.94 -6.09 -5.07
CA SER A 4 6.25 -4.74 -4.58
C SER A 4 6.00 -3.71 -5.67
N SER A 5 5.74 -2.47 -5.25
CA SER A 5 5.68 -1.31 -6.15
C SER A 5 7.06 -0.67 -6.37
N ARG A 6 8.12 -1.18 -5.74
CA ARG A 6 9.47 -0.62 -5.76
C ARG A 6 10.48 -1.68 -6.19
N LEU A 7 11.31 -1.33 -7.18
CA LEU A 7 12.35 -2.24 -7.67
C LEU A 7 13.45 -2.46 -6.62
N GLU A 8 13.77 -1.45 -5.84
CA GLU A 8 14.72 -1.53 -4.75
C GLU A 8 14.33 -2.59 -3.72
N GLN A 9 13.05 -2.64 -3.34
CA GLN A 9 12.54 -3.66 -2.41
C GLN A 9 12.58 -5.08 -3.01
N ILE A 10 12.37 -5.19 -4.32
CA ILE A 10 12.50 -6.47 -5.03
C ILE A 10 13.96 -6.90 -5.08
N GLU A 11 14.90 -5.98 -5.31
CA GLU A 11 16.33 -6.23 -5.29
C GLU A 11 16.78 -6.68 -3.91
N ASP A 12 16.42 -5.95 -2.86
CA ASP A 12 16.68 -6.33 -1.46
C ASP A 12 16.16 -7.75 -1.16
N ALA A 13 14.93 -8.06 -1.58
CA ALA A 13 14.35 -9.38 -1.36
C ALA A 13 15.18 -10.50 -2.03
N LYS A 14 15.69 -10.25 -3.24
CA LYS A 14 16.57 -11.19 -3.94
C LYS A 14 17.93 -11.34 -3.25
N GLU A 15 18.50 -10.24 -2.76
CA GLU A 15 19.75 -10.24 -2.00
C GLU A 15 19.62 -11.02 -0.69
N TYR A 16 18.44 -10.98 -0.04
CA TYR A 16 18.11 -11.84 1.10
C TYR A 16 17.87 -13.32 0.74
N GLY A 17 18.02 -13.69 -0.54
CA GLY A 17 17.91 -15.07 -1.00
C GLY A 17 16.47 -15.54 -1.28
N ILE A 18 15.52 -14.64 -1.44
CA ILE A 18 14.15 -14.99 -1.84
C ILE A 18 14.15 -15.35 -3.33
N THR A 19 13.72 -16.59 -3.63
CA THR A 19 13.71 -17.16 -5.00
C THR A 19 12.30 -17.26 -5.59
N LEU A 20 11.28 -16.74 -4.90
CA LEU A 20 9.90 -16.74 -5.40
C LEU A 20 9.77 -15.79 -6.59
N PRO A 21 8.82 -16.05 -7.52
CA PRO A 21 8.54 -15.12 -8.60
C PRO A 21 8.22 -13.71 -8.09
N MET A 22 8.79 -12.69 -8.74
CA MET A 22 8.67 -11.28 -8.37
C MET A 22 7.70 -10.55 -9.31
N LEU A 23 6.68 -9.91 -8.73
CA LEU A 23 5.68 -9.11 -9.44
C LEU A 23 5.87 -7.62 -9.12
N LEU A 24 6.09 -6.80 -10.15
CA LEU A 24 6.04 -5.35 -10.01
C LEU A 24 4.59 -4.86 -10.08
N LEU A 25 4.11 -4.23 -9.00
CA LEU A 25 2.73 -3.75 -8.85
C LEU A 25 2.47 -2.39 -9.49
N ARG A 26 3.42 -1.48 -9.40
CA ARG A 26 3.32 -0.17 -10.05
C ARG A 26 3.59 -0.33 -11.53
N VAL A 27 2.76 0.28 -12.38
CA VAL A 27 3.02 0.34 -13.83
C VAL A 27 4.45 0.88 -14.04
N PRO A 28 5.29 0.19 -14.84
CA PRO A 28 6.70 0.56 -14.99
C PRO A 28 6.90 1.94 -15.61
N MET A 29 7.88 2.68 -15.13
CA MET A 29 8.39 3.86 -15.82
C MET A 29 9.30 3.44 -16.98
N LEU A 30 9.31 4.20 -18.07
CA LEU A 30 10.20 3.90 -19.21
C LEU A 30 11.69 3.90 -18.80
N SER A 31 12.07 4.74 -17.86
CA SER A 31 13.44 4.81 -17.32
C SER A 31 13.87 3.59 -16.50
N GLU A 32 12.91 2.80 -16.01
CA GLU A 32 13.16 1.61 -15.18
C GLU A 32 13.11 0.30 -15.98
N VAL A 33 12.74 0.35 -17.25
CA VAL A 33 12.54 -0.85 -18.07
C VAL A 33 13.69 -1.85 -18.02
N PRO A 34 14.96 -1.43 -18.09
CA PRO A 34 16.08 -2.37 -17.96
C PRO A 34 16.08 -3.12 -16.62
N GLU A 35 15.81 -2.41 -15.53
CA GLU A 35 15.78 -2.99 -14.19
C GLU A 35 14.54 -3.87 -13.98
N VAL A 36 13.39 -3.48 -14.54
CA VAL A 36 12.18 -4.33 -14.52
C VAL A 36 12.47 -5.69 -15.12
N ILE A 37 13.07 -5.76 -16.31
CA ILE A 37 13.42 -7.01 -16.97
C ILE A 37 14.52 -7.77 -16.20
N ARG A 38 15.42 -7.06 -15.53
CA ARG A 38 16.47 -7.68 -14.72
C ARG A 38 15.93 -8.33 -13.44
N LEU A 39 15.04 -7.62 -12.73
CA LEU A 39 14.65 -7.92 -11.36
C LEU A 39 13.31 -8.64 -11.22
N THR A 40 12.41 -8.53 -12.20
CA THR A 40 11.04 -9.04 -12.03
C THR A 40 10.71 -10.11 -13.06
N ASP A 41 9.77 -10.97 -12.70
CA ASP A 41 9.27 -12.02 -13.59
C ASP A 41 7.97 -11.57 -14.27
N ILE A 42 7.22 -10.68 -13.58
CA ILE A 42 5.90 -10.22 -13.99
C ILE A 42 5.77 -8.73 -13.69
N SER A 43 5.06 -7.97 -14.54
CA SER A 43 4.67 -6.59 -14.26
C SER A 43 3.23 -6.29 -14.65
N LEU A 44 2.58 -5.35 -13.92
CA LEU A 44 1.29 -4.79 -14.28
C LEU A 44 1.50 -3.68 -15.31
N ASN A 45 0.65 -3.63 -16.34
CA ASN A 45 0.83 -2.71 -17.47
C ASN A 45 -0.51 -2.15 -17.97
N SER A 46 -0.48 -0.90 -18.46
CA SER A 46 -1.62 -0.23 -19.09
C SER A 46 -1.23 0.69 -20.24
N GLU A 47 0.03 0.64 -20.72
CA GLU A 47 0.55 1.55 -21.72
C GLU A 47 1.34 0.82 -22.81
N ILE A 48 0.93 1.01 -24.06
CA ILE A 48 1.58 0.37 -25.22
C ILE A 48 3.06 0.76 -25.34
N LYS A 49 3.41 2.01 -25.05
CA LYS A 49 4.79 2.49 -25.13
C LYS A 49 5.70 1.76 -24.16
N VAL A 50 5.19 1.47 -22.96
CA VAL A 50 5.91 0.71 -21.93
C VAL A 50 6.04 -0.75 -22.36
N LEU A 51 4.97 -1.37 -22.85
CA LEU A 51 4.97 -2.75 -23.35
C LEU A 51 5.98 -2.96 -24.47
N ARG A 52 6.06 -2.04 -25.44
CA ARG A 52 7.07 -2.10 -26.51
C ARG A 52 8.49 -2.01 -25.97
N ALA A 53 8.73 -1.07 -25.04
CA ALA A 53 10.05 -0.94 -24.41
C ALA A 53 10.44 -2.18 -23.59
N LEU A 54 9.50 -2.77 -22.86
CA LEU A 54 9.72 -4.04 -22.14
C LEU A 54 10.04 -5.18 -23.11
N ASN A 55 9.32 -5.27 -24.24
CA ASN A 55 9.59 -6.28 -25.26
C ASN A 55 10.99 -6.17 -25.86
N GLU A 56 11.39 -4.94 -26.22
CA GLU A 56 12.71 -4.67 -26.79
C GLU A 56 13.82 -5.01 -25.79
N GLU A 57 13.64 -4.61 -24.53
CA GLU A 57 14.62 -4.83 -23.49
C GLU A 57 14.70 -6.31 -23.09
N ALA A 58 13.57 -7.00 -23.01
CA ALA A 58 13.54 -8.45 -22.77
C ALA A 58 14.30 -9.21 -23.85
N ALA A 59 14.11 -8.82 -25.13
CA ALA A 59 14.87 -9.38 -26.26
C ALA A 59 16.37 -9.14 -26.10
N LYS A 60 16.80 -7.92 -25.75
CA LYS A 60 18.22 -7.58 -25.51
C LYS A 60 18.85 -8.42 -24.40
N GLN A 61 18.11 -8.63 -23.31
CA GLN A 61 18.57 -9.44 -22.17
C GLN A 61 18.41 -10.95 -22.39
N GLY A 62 17.85 -11.39 -23.54
CA GLY A 62 17.61 -12.81 -23.84
C GLY A 62 16.58 -13.46 -22.92
N LYS A 63 15.59 -12.70 -22.46
CA LYS A 63 14.57 -13.11 -21.50
C LYS A 63 13.17 -13.06 -22.13
N HIS A 64 12.26 -13.81 -21.50
CA HIS A 64 10.81 -13.58 -21.65
C HIS A 64 10.27 -12.96 -20.36
N HIS A 65 9.38 -11.97 -20.48
CA HIS A 65 8.80 -11.28 -19.34
C HIS A 65 7.27 -11.38 -19.38
N LYS A 66 6.66 -11.77 -18.25
CA LYS A 66 5.21 -11.87 -18.14
C LYS A 66 4.59 -10.50 -17.89
N VAL A 67 3.49 -10.21 -18.57
CA VAL A 67 2.72 -8.98 -18.37
C VAL A 67 1.26 -9.30 -18.04
N ILE A 68 0.70 -8.51 -17.11
CA ILE A 68 -0.72 -8.48 -16.78
C ILE A 68 -1.24 -7.12 -17.22
N LEU A 69 -2.23 -7.10 -18.12
CA LEU A 69 -2.87 -5.86 -18.54
C LEU A 69 -3.92 -5.45 -17.51
N MET A 70 -3.94 -4.16 -17.19
CA MET A 70 -4.86 -3.63 -16.18
C MET A 70 -6.11 -3.03 -16.83
N ALA A 71 -7.29 -3.43 -16.35
CA ALA A 71 -8.57 -2.82 -16.65
C ALA A 71 -8.95 -1.83 -15.55
N ASP A 72 -9.31 -0.61 -15.91
CA ASP A 72 -9.98 0.30 -14.99
C ASP A 72 -11.47 0.00 -14.99
N LEU A 73 -11.99 -0.47 -13.86
CA LEU A 73 -13.40 -0.79 -13.65
C LEU A 73 -14.14 0.30 -12.85
N GLY A 74 -13.60 1.52 -12.84
CA GLY A 74 -14.23 2.67 -12.23
C GLY A 74 -13.49 3.26 -11.02
N ASP A 75 -12.37 2.66 -10.59
CA ASP A 75 -11.53 3.22 -9.51
C ASP A 75 -10.69 4.42 -9.99
N LEU A 76 -10.59 4.61 -11.32
CA LEU A 76 -9.96 5.75 -12.01
C LEU A 76 -8.49 5.98 -11.61
N ARG A 77 -7.73 4.89 -11.45
CA ARG A 77 -6.30 4.93 -11.17
C ARG A 77 -5.51 4.48 -12.41
N GLU A 78 -5.07 3.24 -12.48
CA GLU A 78 -4.40 2.70 -13.68
C GLU A 78 -5.26 1.66 -14.39
N GLY A 79 -5.14 1.59 -15.69
CA GLY A 79 -5.83 0.59 -16.51
C GLY A 79 -6.49 1.17 -17.75
N TYR A 80 -6.82 0.29 -18.68
CA TYR A 80 -7.62 0.62 -19.84
C TYR A 80 -9.08 0.88 -19.42
N TRP A 81 -9.58 2.06 -19.73
CA TRP A 81 -10.99 2.41 -19.55
C TRP A 81 -11.86 1.78 -20.66
N ASP A 82 -11.39 1.89 -21.90
CA ASP A 82 -12.03 1.25 -23.04
C ASP A 82 -11.67 -0.24 -23.10
N LYS A 83 -12.67 -1.11 -23.06
CA LYS A 83 -12.49 -2.57 -23.01
C LYS A 83 -12.08 -3.13 -24.37
N GLU A 84 -12.56 -2.55 -25.46
CA GLU A 84 -12.16 -2.94 -26.82
C GLU A 84 -10.68 -2.57 -27.06
N GLU A 85 -10.26 -1.37 -26.65
CA GLU A 85 -8.85 -0.98 -26.71
C GLU A 85 -7.98 -1.97 -25.95
N MET A 86 -8.41 -2.40 -24.74
CA MET A 86 -7.68 -3.40 -23.96
C MET A 86 -7.57 -4.74 -24.67
N VAL A 87 -8.66 -5.20 -25.30
CA VAL A 87 -8.68 -6.45 -26.05
C VAL A 87 -7.74 -6.37 -27.26
N GLU A 88 -7.78 -5.26 -28.02
CA GLU A 88 -6.87 -5.05 -29.15
C GLU A 88 -5.40 -5.00 -28.69
N MET A 89 -5.13 -4.36 -27.54
CA MET A 89 -3.81 -4.34 -26.95
C MET A 89 -3.31 -5.74 -26.56
N ALA A 90 -4.18 -6.54 -25.96
CA ALA A 90 -3.86 -7.94 -25.62
C ALA A 90 -3.49 -8.76 -26.86
N VAL A 91 -4.22 -8.59 -27.94
CA VAL A 91 -3.93 -9.23 -29.26
C VAL A 91 -2.59 -8.75 -29.80
N GLN A 92 -2.27 -7.47 -29.65
CA GLN A 92 -0.99 -6.91 -30.10
C GLN A 92 0.19 -7.48 -29.33
N VAL A 93 0.07 -7.56 -27.99
CA VAL A 93 1.09 -8.21 -27.14
C VAL A 93 1.31 -9.66 -27.55
N GLU A 94 0.23 -10.42 -27.73
CA GLU A 94 0.31 -11.84 -28.06
C GLU A 94 0.94 -12.10 -29.44
N LYS A 95 0.64 -11.25 -30.46
CA LYS A 95 1.06 -11.50 -31.83
C LYS A 95 2.34 -10.80 -32.25
N GLU A 96 2.65 -9.66 -31.65
CA GLU A 96 3.72 -8.77 -32.14
C GLU A 96 4.89 -8.63 -31.14
N MET A 97 4.72 -9.03 -29.87
CA MET A 97 5.73 -8.82 -28.84
C MET A 97 6.31 -10.15 -28.33
N GLY A 98 7.14 -10.78 -29.20
CA GLY A 98 7.62 -12.15 -28.98
C GLY A 98 8.48 -12.39 -27.74
N SER A 99 8.98 -11.33 -27.07
CA SER A 99 9.71 -11.43 -25.78
C SER A 99 8.81 -11.17 -24.56
N LEU A 100 7.54 -10.83 -24.78
CA LEU A 100 6.54 -10.76 -23.72
C LEU A 100 5.62 -11.99 -23.74
N ILE A 101 5.11 -12.33 -22.59
CA ILE A 101 4.09 -13.35 -22.39
C ILE A 101 2.88 -12.65 -21.79
N LEU A 102 1.77 -12.56 -22.52
CA LEU A 102 0.52 -12.08 -21.96
C LEU A 102 0.01 -13.10 -20.93
N ALA A 103 0.33 -12.86 -19.67
CA ALA A 103 0.01 -13.79 -18.59
C ALA A 103 -1.39 -13.59 -18.02
N GLY A 104 -1.96 -12.40 -18.14
CA GLY A 104 -3.28 -12.18 -17.56
C GLY A 104 -3.83 -10.78 -17.70
N VAL A 105 -4.97 -10.61 -17.04
CA VAL A 105 -5.62 -9.31 -16.83
C VAL A 105 -5.77 -9.05 -15.34
N GLY A 106 -5.88 -7.78 -14.98
CA GLY A 106 -6.10 -7.39 -13.59
C GLY A 106 -6.91 -6.11 -13.48
N THR A 107 -7.38 -5.83 -12.28
CA THR A 107 -8.00 -4.56 -11.94
C THR A 107 -7.51 -4.09 -10.57
N ASN A 108 -7.73 -2.83 -10.26
CA ASN A 108 -7.58 -2.29 -8.91
C ASN A 108 -8.90 -1.66 -8.49
N LEU A 109 -9.32 -1.94 -7.25
CA LEU A 109 -10.57 -1.47 -6.68
C LEU A 109 -10.34 -1.08 -5.21
N GLY A 110 -11.10 -0.10 -4.72
CA GLY A 110 -11.00 0.35 -3.33
C GLY A 110 -9.74 1.15 -3.03
N CYS A 111 -9.23 1.91 -4.01
CA CYS A 111 -8.04 2.74 -3.85
C CYS A 111 -8.37 4.23 -4.07
N TYR A 112 -8.06 4.80 -5.23
CA TYR A 112 -8.32 6.22 -5.51
C TYR A 112 -9.81 6.54 -5.55
N GLY A 113 -10.59 5.78 -6.33
CA GLY A 113 -12.03 5.98 -6.48
C GLY A 113 -12.87 5.35 -5.37
N SER A 114 -12.25 4.61 -4.46
CA SER A 114 -12.92 3.89 -3.37
C SER A 114 -14.05 2.97 -3.84
N ILE A 115 -13.94 2.42 -5.06
CA ILE A 115 -14.95 1.55 -5.65
C ILE A 115 -14.90 0.18 -4.98
N GLU A 116 -16.03 -0.27 -4.45
CA GLU A 116 -16.13 -1.60 -3.83
C GLU A 116 -15.92 -2.71 -4.86
N ALA A 117 -15.18 -3.74 -4.48
CA ALA A 117 -14.99 -4.96 -5.27
C ALA A 117 -16.26 -5.84 -5.18
N THR A 118 -17.34 -5.40 -5.82
CA THR A 118 -18.59 -6.18 -5.88
C THR A 118 -18.43 -7.40 -6.79
N PRO A 119 -19.25 -8.47 -6.61
CA PRO A 119 -19.23 -9.63 -7.50
C PRO A 119 -19.41 -9.24 -8.98
N ASP A 120 -20.28 -8.26 -9.27
CA ASP A 120 -20.55 -7.80 -10.64
C ASP A 120 -19.31 -7.12 -11.25
N LYS A 121 -18.57 -6.30 -10.49
CA LYS A 121 -17.32 -5.69 -10.92
C LYS A 121 -16.24 -6.74 -11.20
N LEU A 122 -16.13 -7.73 -10.36
CA LEU A 122 -15.17 -8.82 -10.56
C LEU A 122 -15.58 -9.72 -11.73
N GLN A 123 -16.89 -9.91 -11.94
CA GLN A 123 -17.40 -10.62 -13.12
C GLN A 123 -17.14 -9.84 -14.42
N GLU A 124 -17.21 -8.50 -14.39
CA GLU A 124 -16.82 -7.65 -15.55
C GLU A 124 -15.36 -7.94 -15.97
N LEU A 125 -14.42 -8.09 -15.02
CA LEU A 125 -13.05 -8.47 -15.32
C LEU A 125 -12.96 -9.86 -15.99
N VAL A 126 -13.76 -10.83 -15.51
CA VAL A 126 -13.81 -12.17 -16.11
C VAL A 126 -14.30 -12.10 -17.55
N VAL A 127 -15.33 -11.30 -17.85
CA VAL A 127 -15.84 -11.11 -19.22
C VAL A 127 -14.78 -10.51 -20.13
N ILE A 128 -13.98 -9.56 -19.65
CA ILE A 128 -12.84 -9.00 -20.40
C ILE A 128 -11.79 -10.08 -20.67
N ALA A 129 -11.47 -10.90 -19.68
CA ALA A 129 -10.54 -12.02 -19.86
C ALA A 129 -11.03 -12.99 -20.93
N GLU A 130 -12.30 -13.37 -20.91
CA GLU A 130 -12.92 -14.27 -21.90
C GLU A 130 -12.91 -13.67 -23.32
N ALA A 131 -13.16 -12.37 -23.45
CA ALA A 131 -13.08 -11.68 -24.74
C ALA A 131 -11.64 -11.70 -25.30
N ILE A 132 -10.63 -11.48 -24.46
CA ILE A 132 -9.22 -11.59 -24.84
C ILE A 132 -8.88 -13.03 -25.25
N GLU A 133 -9.23 -14.01 -24.43
CA GLU A 133 -8.96 -15.44 -24.68
C GLU A 133 -9.55 -15.92 -26.00
N ALA A 134 -10.77 -15.49 -26.31
CA ALA A 134 -11.40 -15.79 -27.59
C ALA A 134 -10.62 -15.23 -28.81
N ARG A 135 -9.96 -14.08 -28.66
CA ARG A 135 -9.17 -13.42 -29.70
C ARG A 135 -7.76 -14.00 -29.86
N ILE A 136 -7.13 -14.44 -28.74
CA ILE A 136 -5.77 -14.99 -28.76
C ILE A 136 -5.74 -16.52 -28.90
N GLY A 137 -6.88 -17.20 -28.70
CA GLY A 137 -7.02 -18.66 -28.87
C GLY A 137 -6.45 -19.50 -27.73
N ARG A 138 -6.26 -18.91 -26.54
CA ARG A 138 -5.80 -19.61 -25.33
C ARG A 138 -6.33 -18.96 -24.06
N THR A 139 -6.30 -19.68 -22.94
CA THR A 139 -6.64 -19.18 -21.60
C THR A 139 -5.49 -18.34 -21.01
N LEU A 140 -5.85 -17.35 -20.23
CA LEU A 140 -4.92 -16.55 -19.43
C LEU A 140 -4.57 -17.27 -18.13
N GLU A 141 -3.31 -17.12 -17.70
CA GLU A 141 -2.81 -17.69 -16.45
C GLU A 141 -3.41 -16.99 -15.22
N PHE A 142 -3.57 -15.65 -15.29
CA PHE A 142 -4.01 -14.83 -14.17
C PHE A 142 -5.23 -13.96 -14.52
N ILE A 143 -6.21 -13.99 -13.62
CA ILE A 143 -7.28 -12.99 -13.53
C ILE A 143 -7.16 -12.37 -12.15
N SER A 144 -6.56 -11.17 -12.06
CA SER A 144 -6.19 -10.52 -10.81
C SER A 144 -7.26 -9.55 -10.34
N GLY A 145 -8.10 -9.99 -9.41
CA GLY A 145 -9.32 -9.32 -8.94
C GLY A 145 -9.09 -8.22 -7.89
N GLY A 146 -7.93 -7.58 -7.84
CA GLY A 146 -7.67 -6.47 -6.92
C GLY A 146 -6.72 -6.82 -5.77
N ALA A 147 -6.97 -6.25 -4.59
CA ALA A 147 -6.08 -6.27 -3.45
C ALA A 147 -6.80 -6.72 -2.15
N THR A 148 -6.38 -6.23 -1.00
CA THR A 148 -7.02 -6.48 0.31
C THR A 148 -8.52 -6.21 0.29
N THR A 149 -8.94 -5.13 -0.37
CA THR A 149 -10.34 -4.70 -0.50
C THR A 149 -11.24 -5.71 -1.22
N SER A 150 -10.67 -6.70 -1.91
CA SER A 150 -11.41 -7.79 -2.58
C SER A 150 -11.53 -9.05 -1.72
N LEU A 151 -10.78 -9.16 -0.61
CA LEU A 151 -10.85 -10.32 0.29
C LEU A 151 -12.25 -10.60 0.86
N PRO A 152 -13.08 -9.60 1.18
CA PRO A 152 -14.46 -9.85 1.63
C PRO A 152 -15.25 -10.78 0.71
N ARG A 153 -14.99 -10.75 -0.61
CA ARG A 153 -15.65 -11.63 -1.59
C ARG A 153 -15.25 -13.10 -1.48
N ILE A 154 -14.06 -13.38 -0.92
CA ILE A 154 -13.66 -14.75 -0.59
C ILE A 154 -14.41 -15.23 0.65
N PHE A 155 -14.48 -14.39 1.70
CA PHE A 155 -15.13 -14.75 2.97
C PHE A 155 -16.65 -14.95 2.83
N ASP A 156 -17.30 -14.18 1.94
CA ASP A 156 -18.75 -14.31 1.68
C ASP A 156 -19.08 -15.33 0.56
N GLY A 157 -18.08 -15.99 -0.03
CA GLY A 157 -18.24 -16.99 -1.09
C GLY A 157 -18.73 -16.42 -2.43
N LYS A 158 -18.55 -15.11 -2.69
CA LYS A 158 -19.03 -14.43 -3.90
C LYS A 158 -17.90 -14.01 -4.86
N MET A 159 -16.67 -14.45 -4.61
CA MET A 159 -15.59 -14.26 -5.57
C MET A 159 -15.88 -15.07 -6.82
N PRO A 160 -15.87 -14.49 -8.04
CA PRO A 160 -16.00 -15.26 -9.27
C PRO A 160 -14.93 -16.35 -9.36
N GLU A 161 -15.31 -17.55 -9.73
CA GLU A 161 -14.45 -18.75 -9.72
C GLU A 161 -13.16 -18.57 -10.53
N ARG A 162 -13.24 -17.81 -11.62
CA ARG A 162 -12.08 -17.55 -12.49
C ARG A 162 -11.08 -16.52 -11.95
N VAL A 163 -11.44 -15.75 -10.94
CA VAL A 163 -10.50 -14.83 -10.26
C VAL A 163 -9.56 -15.65 -9.39
N ASN A 164 -8.30 -15.74 -9.78
CA ASN A 164 -7.32 -16.64 -9.19
C ASN A 164 -6.10 -15.94 -8.58
N LEU A 165 -6.07 -14.60 -8.61
CA LEU A 165 -4.97 -13.80 -8.04
C LEU A 165 -5.50 -12.57 -7.32
N LEU A 166 -5.08 -12.36 -6.07
CA LEU A 166 -5.22 -11.12 -5.33
C LEU A 166 -3.84 -10.61 -4.90
N ARG A 167 -3.67 -9.30 -4.88
CA ARG A 167 -2.43 -8.62 -4.48
C ARG A 167 -2.59 -8.05 -3.07
N VAL A 168 -2.52 -8.94 -2.09
CA VAL A 168 -2.82 -8.63 -0.69
C VAL A 168 -1.59 -8.04 0.00
N GLY A 169 -1.75 -6.87 0.61
CA GLY A 169 -0.73 -6.21 1.42
C GLY A 169 -1.24 -6.02 2.86
N GLU A 170 -2.08 -5.01 3.11
CA GLU A 170 -2.62 -4.70 4.43
C GLU A 170 -3.27 -5.91 5.10
N GLY A 171 -4.08 -6.67 4.36
CA GLY A 171 -4.79 -7.85 4.90
C GLY A 171 -3.90 -8.98 5.41
N ILE A 172 -2.60 -9.00 5.06
CA ILE A 172 -1.62 -9.95 5.62
C ILE A 172 -0.80 -9.29 6.72
N LEU A 173 -0.45 -8.01 6.54
CA LEU A 173 0.49 -7.32 7.42
C LEU A 173 -0.18 -6.82 8.72
N LEU A 174 -1.40 -6.32 8.64
CA LEU A 174 -2.13 -5.72 9.76
C LEU A 174 -3.51 -6.34 9.97
N ALA A 175 -4.23 -6.67 8.89
CA ALA A 175 -5.61 -7.20 8.88
C ALA A 175 -6.64 -6.31 9.64
N LYS A 176 -6.32 -5.03 9.86
CA LYS A 176 -7.16 -4.10 10.63
C LYS A 176 -8.30 -3.53 9.80
N ASP A 177 -8.07 -3.25 8.52
CA ASP A 177 -9.07 -2.69 7.63
C ASP A 177 -10.23 -3.68 7.37
N LEU A 178 -9.93 -4.98 7.34
CA LEU A 178 -10.94 -6.03 7.13
C LEU A 178 -11.92 -6.11 8.30
N ASP A 179 -11.46 -5.96 9.52
CA ASP A 179 -12.30 -5.88 10.71
C ASP A 179 -13.04 -4.54 10.78
N ARG A 180 -12.31 -3.43 10.74
CA ARG A 180 -12.83 -2.08 10.97
C ARG A 180 -13.86 -1.63 9.94
N PHE A 181 -13.60 -1.89 8.65
CA PHE A 181 -14.41 -1.35 7.55
C PHE A 181 -15.35 -2.38 6.93
N TYR A 182 -15.04 -3.66 7.04
CA TYR A 182 -15.86 -4.72 6.45
C TYR A 182 -16.54 -5.61 7.48
N GLY A 183 -16.25 -5.41 8.78
CA GLY A 183 -16.84 -6.18 9.88
C GLY A 183 -16.52 -7.67 9.83
N LEU A 184 -15.39 -8.05 9.24
CA LEU A 184 -14.96 -9.43 9.18
C LEU A 184 -14.30 -9.83 10.50
N ASP A 185 -14.62 -11.02 11.00
CA ASP A 185 -13.91 -11.55 12.17
C ASP A 185 -12.46 -11.91 11.81
N MET A 186 -11.54 -11.04 12.23
CA MET A 186 -10.10 -11.21 12.04
C MET A 186 -9.40 -11.68 13.32
N SER A 187 -10.13 -12.20 14.31
CA SER A 187 -9.58 -12.66 15.60
C SER A 187 -8.52 -13.77 15.51
N SER A 188 -8.49 -14.49 14.38
CA SER A 188 -7.46 -15.49 14.08
C SER A 188 -6.16 -14.90 13.48
N MET A 189 -6.16 -13.61 13.15
CA MET A 189 -5.01 -12.89 12.60
C MET A 189 -4.31 -12.08 13.68
N HIS A 190 -2.99 -11.95 13.55
CA HIS A 190 -2.21 -11.07 14.42
C HIS A 190 -2.29 -9.64 13.90
N GLN A 191 -2.98 -8.76 14.64
CA GLN A 191 -3.12 -7.34 14.30
C GLN A 191 -2.08 -6.45 15.00
N ASP A 192 -1.22 -7.03 15.80
CA ASP A 192 -0.17 -6.38 16.63
C ASP A 192 1.27 -6.71 16.16
N VAL A 193 1.41 -7.18 14.93
CA VAL A 193 2.70 -7.57 14.33
C VAL A 193 3.71 -6.42 14.32
N TYR A 194 3.22 -5.19 14.14
CA TYR A 194 4.05 -3.99 14.13
C TYR A 194 3.80 -3.15 15.38
N THR A 195 4.87 -2.70 16.00
CA THR A 195 4.84 -1.76 17.12
C THR A 195 5.83 -0.64 16.85
N LEU A 196 5.34 0.59 16.76
CA LEU A 196 6.21 1.76 16.76
C LEU A 196 6.68 2.03 18.19
N LYS A 197 7.97 2.26 18.38
CA LYS A 197 8.57 2.69 19.64
C LYS A 197 9.27 4.02 19.46
N ALA A 198 9.04 4.95 20.39
CA ALA A 198 9.63 6.26 20.34
C ALA A 198 10.06 6.73 21.73
N GLU A 199 11.20 7.40 21.80
CA GLU A 199 11.76 7.93 23.05
C GLU A 199 11.15 9.30 23.38
N VAL A 200 10.85 9.48 24.66
CA VAL A 200 10.45 10.77 25.23
C VAL A 200 11.67 11.65 25.43
N ILE A 201 11.68 12.81 24.77
CA ILE A 201 12.82 13.74 24.81
C ILE A 201 12.58 14.99 25.66
N GLU A 202 11.32 15.31 26.00
CA GLU A 202 10.95 16.39 26.90
C GLU A 202 9.68 16.03 27.68
N VAL A 203 9.62 16.41 28.96
CA VAL A 203 8.39 16.42 29.76
C VAL A 203 8.27 17.76 30.48
N LYS A 204 7.17 18.48 30.25
CA LYS A 204 6.89 19.81 30.81
C LYS A 204 5.41 20.05 31.02
N SER A 205 5.05 20.82 32.04
CA SER A 205 3.70 21.39 32.18
C SER A 205 3.62 22.67 31.34
N LYS A 206 2.66 22.71 30.43
CA LYS A 206 2.46 23.83 29.46
C LYS A 206 0.96 24.14 29.33
N PRO A 207 0.59 25.39 28.95
CA PRO A 207 -0.79 25.68 28.54
C PRO A 207 -1.25 24.76 27.40
N SER A 208 -2.47 24.30 27.45
CA SER A 208 -3.07 23.47 26.39
C SER A 208 -3.45 24.30 25.15
N HIS A 209 -3.73 25.59 25.33
CA HIS A 209 -3.94 26.53 24.24
C HIS A 209 -2.66 27.35 23.98
N PRO A 210 -2.22 27.47 22.72
CA PRO A 210 -1.06 28.31 22.37
C PRO A 210 -1.24 29.78 22.81
N VAL A 211 -0.17 30.40 23.27
CA VAL A 211 -0.18 31.78 23.76
C VAL A 211 0.37 32.69 22.65
N GLY A 212 -0.47 33.58 22.15
CA GLY A 212 -0.14 34.52 21.07
C GLY A 212 -1.19 34.54 19.94
N THR A 213 -0.90 35.25 18.86
CA THR A 213 -1.78 35.29 17.69
C THR A 213 -1.58 34.02 16.86
N ILE A 214 -2.62 33.19 16.74
CA ILE A 214 -2.60 31.96 15.93
C ILE A 214 -2.60 32.33 14.44
N SER A 215 -1.64 31.80 13.71
CA SER A 215 -1.49 31.97 12.27
C SER A 215 -1.62 30.60 11.57
N ILE A 216 -0.75 30.30 10.65
CA ILE A 216 -0.65 29.01 9.95
C ILE A 216 0.45 28.15 10.57
N ASP A 217 0.27 26.83 10.58
CA ASP A 217 1.30 25.88 10.99
C ASP A 217 2.37 25.66 9.91
N ALA A 218 3.37 24.83 10.18
CA ALA A 218 4.44 24.51 9.26
C ALA A 218 3.96 23.77 7.98
N PHE A 219 2.75 23.27 7.97
CA PHE A 219 2.13 22.53 6.85
C PHE A 219 1.04 23.33 6.14
N GLY A 220 0.88 24.63 6.46
CA GLY A 220 -0.06 25.54 5.81
C GLY A 220 -1.49 25.46 6.33
N HIS A 221 -1.75 24.80 7.44
CA HIS A 221 -3.07 24.70 8.04
C HIS A 221 -3.28 25.78 9.11
N ARG A 222 -4.55 26.09 9.40
CA ARG A 222 -4.96 26.87 10.56
C ARG A 222 -5.55 25.94 11.61
N PRO A 223 -4.75 25.51 12.60
CA PRO A 223 -5.23 24.60 13.63
C PRO A 223 -6.17 25.33 14.61
N THR A 224 -7.06 24.58 15.21
CA THR A 224 -7.90 25.02 16.33
C THR A 224 -7.48 24.24 17.58
N TYR A 225 -7.56 24.89 18.74
CA TYR A 225 -7.17 24.31 20.00
C TYR A 225 -8.28 24.46 21.02
N VAL A 226 -8.45 23.43 21.87
CA VAL A 226 -9.35 23.50 23.03
C VAL A 226 -8.49 23.84 24.25
N ASP A 227 -8.87 24.89 24.98
CA ASP A 227 -8.19 25.24 26.23
C ASP A 227 -8.65 24.30 27.36
N ARG A 228 -7.69 23.51 27.87
CA ARG A 228 -7.88 22.60 29.03
C ARG A 228 -7.03 23.03 30.23
N GLY A 229 -6.52 24.28 30.21
CA GLY A 229 -5.62 24.79 31.24
C GLY A 229 -4.18 24.30 31.12
N ILE A 230 -3.47 24.22 32.20
CA ILE A 230 -2.09 23.67 32.26
C ILE A 230 -2.18 22.14 32.21
N ARG A 231 -1.40 21.54 31.31
CA ARG A 231 -1.36 20.09 31.08
C ARG A 231 0.08 19.60 31.06
N LYS A 232 0.34 18.43 31.63
CA LYS A 232 1.62 17.73 31.49
C LYS A 232 1.75 17.19 30.06
N ARG A 233 2.81 17.58 29.37
CA ARG A 233 3.07 17.21 27.97
C ARG A 233 4.40 16.53 27.82
N ALA A 234 4.48 15.61 26.87
CA ALA A 234 5.72 15.00 26.43
C ALA A 234 5.98 15.29 24.95
N LEU A 235 7.25 15.36 24.57
CA LEU A 235 7.70 15.35 23.17
C LEU A 235 8.40 14.02 22.90
N LEU A 236 8.14 13.48 21.72
CA LEU A 236 8.88 12.34 21.17
C LEU A 236 9.87 12.78 20.12
N GLY A 237 10.98 12.06 20.00
CA GLY A 237 12.01 12.27 18.98
C GLY A 237 11.67 11.72 17.60
N ILE A 238 10.38 11.69 17.25
CA ILE A 238 9.86 11.34 15.91
C ILE A 238 8.74 12.30 15.52
N GLY A 239 8.50 12.48 14.22
CA GLY A 239 7.47 13.37 13.72
C GLY A 239 6.83 12.94 12.42
N LYS A 240 6.13 13.86 11.76
CA LYS A 240 5.36 13.56 10.54
C LYS A 240 6.22 13.04 9.38
N VAL A 241 7.52 13.39 9.32
CA VAL A 241 8.42 12.86 8.28
C VAL A 241 8.63 11.35 8.42
N ASP A 242 8.46 10.80 9.61
CA ASP A 242 8.69 9.39 9.90
C ASP A 242 7.44 8.53 9.69
N TYR A 243 6.25 9.03 10.08
CA TYR A 243 5.00 8.24 10.10
C TYR A 243 3.81 8.87 9.36
N GLY A 244 3.94 10.07 8.80
CA GLY A 244 2.93 10.73 7.96
C GLY A 244 1.86 11.50 8.75
N SER A 245 0.90 10.83 9.36
CA SER A 245 -0.22 11.45 10.09
C SER A 245 -0.32 11.01 11.54
N ILE A 246 -0.68 11.95 12.43
CA ILE A 246 -0.96 11.66 13.85
C ILE A 246 -2.21 10.77 14.04
N ASP A 247 -3.11 10.75 13.07
CA ASP A 247 -4.34 9.96 13.11
C ASP A 247 -4.10 8.46 12.89
N GLU A 248 -2.86 8.08 12.55
CA GLU A 248 -2.46 6.72 12.18
C GLU A 248 -1.54 6.06 13.24
N ILE A 249 -1.30 6.74 14.36
CA ILE A 249 -0.50 6.22 15.47
C ILE A 249 -1.29 6.29 16.78
N PHE A 250 -1.36 5.19 17.51
CA PHE A 250 -2.22 5.04 18.68
C PHE A 250 -1.40 4.63 19.89
N PRO A 251 -1.30 5.49 20.94
CA PRO A 251 -0.56 5.15 22.15
C PRO A 251 -1.13 3.90 22.83
N ARG A 252 -0.27 2.94 23.19
CA ARG A 252 -0.67 1.79 24.02
C ARG A 252 -0.81 2.15 25.49
N GLU A 253 -0.14 3.22 25.93
CA GLU A 253 -0.23 3.69 27.31
C GLU A 253 -1.57 4.39 27.54
N LYS A 254 -2.33 3.87 28.51
CA LYS A 254 -3.64 4.42 28.86
C LYS A 254 -3.52 5.85 29.39
N GLY A 255 -4.36 6.75 28.89
CA GLY A 255 -4.40 8.15 29.29
C GLY A 255 -3.36 9.03 28.60
N VAL A 256 -2.62 8.50 27.63
CA VAL A 256 -1.76 9.28 26.71
C VAL A 256 -2.54 9.62 25.46
N GLU A 257 -2.50 10.87 25.02
CA GLU A 257 -3.17 11.39 23.82
C GLU A 257 -2.14 12.03 22.88
N VAL A 258 -2.17 11.68 21.60
CA VAL A 258 -1.40 12.37 20.56
C VAL A 258 -2.17 13.65 20.17
N ILE A 259 -1.61 14.81 20.50
CA ILE A 259 -2.31 16.09 20.30
C ILE A 259 -1.76 16.92 19.13
N GLY A 260 -0.66 16.52 18.54
CA GLY A 260 -0.08 17.21 17.40
C GLY A 260 1.30 16.69 17.05
N ALA A 261 1.83 17.17 15.92
CA ALA A 261 3.20 16.90 15.51
C ALA A 261 3.75 18.00 14.60
N SER A 262 5.05 18.23 14.70
CA SER A 262 5.85 18.92 13.70
C SER A 262 6.46 17.90 12.72
N SER A 263 7.39 18.33 11.87
CA SER A 263 8.18 17.42 11.03
C SER A 263 8.88 16.33 11.84
N ASP A 264 9.52 16.71 12.96
CA ASP A 264 10.46 15.85 13.68
C ASP A 264 10.08 15.59 15.15
N HIS A 265 8.94 16.12 15.61
CA HIS A 265 8.48 15.98 16.98
C HIS A 265 7.00 15.61 17.02
N THR A 266 6.66 14.63 17.86
CA THR A 266 5.26 14.33 18.22
C THR A 266 4.99 14.88 19.61
N ILE A 267 3.84 15.53 19.76
CA ILE A 267 3.41 16.16 21.00
C ILE A 267 2.32 15.30 21.62
N LEU A 268 2.56 14.89 22.86
CA LEU A 268 1.62 14.11 23.65
C LEU A 268 1.05 14.95 24.81
N ASP A 269 -0.22 14.78 25.09
CA ASP A 269 -0.81 15.10 26.40
C ASP A 269 -0.71 13.84 27.27
N ILE A 270 -0.07 13.96 28.41
CA ILE A 270 0.19 12.85 29.34
C ILE A 270 -0.36 13.12 30.74
N GLU A 271 -1.24 14.11 30.90
CA GLU A 271 -1.84 14.48 32.18
C GLU A 271 -2.62 13.33 32.83
N GLU A 272 -3.32 12.55 31.98
CA GLU A 272 -4.15 11.43 32.42
C GLU A 272 -3.42 10.07 32.28
N ALA A 273 -2.10 10.09 32.03
CA ALA A 273 -1.32 8.86 31.89
C ALA A 273 -1.41 7.97 33.11
N ALA A 274 -1.67 6.68 32.95
CA ALA A 274 -1.83 5.73 34.04
C ALA A 274 -0.55 5.49 34.83
N LYS A 275 0.60 5.76 34.24
CA LYS A 275 1.93 5.73 34.88
C LYS A 275 2.63 7.07 34.70
N ASP A 276 3.59 7.35 35.59
CA ASP A 276 4.46 8.51 35.40
C ASP A 276 5.38 8.29 34.19
N ILE A 277 5.51 9.33 33.38
CA ILE A 277 6.32 9.32 32.16
C ILE A 277 7.44 10.35 32.32
N GLU A 278 8.67 9.92 32.04
CA GLU A 278 9.88 10.72 32.18
C GLU A 278 10.69 10.76 30.87
N VAL A 279 11.62 11.70 30.78
CA VAL A 279 12.57 11.78 29.67
C VAL A 279 13.44 10.51 29.63
N GLY A 280 13.56 9.93 28.43
CA GLY A 280 14.25 8.65 28.22
C GLY A 280 13.32 7.43 28.20
N ASP A 281 12.05 7.58 28.59
CA ASP A 281 11.09 6.49 28.45
C ASP A 281 10.79 6.17 27.00
N ILE A 282 10.61 4.88 26.70
CA ILE A 282 10.21 4.40 25.38
C ILE A 282 8.71 4.09 25.41
N LEU A 283 7.94 4.90 24.71
CA LEU A 283 6.51 4.67 24.53
C LEU A 283 6.26 3.79 23.29
N SER A 284 5.20 2.98 23.38
CA SER A 284 4.79 2.06 22.32
C SER A 284 3.47 2.52 21.70
N PHE A 285 3.37 2.38 20.37
CA PHE A 285 2.20 2.78 19.60
C PHE A 285 1.79 1.63 18.67
N ASP A 286 0.48 1.44 18.57
CA ASP A 286 -0.10 0.73 17.43
C ASP A 286 -0.12 1.65 16.22
N ILE A 287 -0.04 1.07 15.03
CA ILE A 287 0.01 1.83 13.78
C ILE A 287 -1.01 1.28 12.79
N ASP A 288 -1.53 2.14 11.93
CA ASP A 288 -2.34 1.76 10.79
C ASP A 288 -1.52 1.73 9.49
N TYR A 289 -2.15 1.36 8.38
CA TYR A 289 -1.46 1.07 7.12
C TYR A 289 -0.67 2.25 6.56
N ALA A 290 -1.23 3.47 6.61
CA ALA A 290 -0.52 4.64 6.08
C ALA A 290 0.79 4.88 6.84
N SER A 291 0.77 4.83 8.18
CA SER A 291 2.00 4.95 8.99
C SER A 291 2.98 3.81 8.73
N LEU A 292 2.51 2.57 8.56
CA LEU A 292 3.39 1.45 8.21
C LEU A 292 4.16 1.73 6.91
N VAL A 293 3.48 2.27 5.88
CA VAL A 293 4.12 2.62 4.60
C VAL A 293 5.21 3.67 4.78
N TYR A 294 4.98 4.70 5.59
CA TYR A 294 6.00 5.72 5.87
C TYR A 294 7.18 5.15 6.66
N LEU A 295 6.91 4.52 7.80
CA LEU A 295 7.91 4.00 8.73
C LEU A 295 8.85 2.97 8.08
N THR A 296 8.33 2.09 7.22
CA THR A 296 9.14 1.08 6.53
C THR A 296 9.99 1.64 5.40
N ASN A 297 9.74 2.87 4.96
CA ASN A 297 10.55 3.58 3.96
C ASN A 297 11.39 4.72 4.57
N CYS A 298 11.30 4.95 5.88
CA CYS A 298 12.02 6.02 6.55
C CYS A 298 13.41 5.54 7.01
N ARG A 299 14.47 6.25 6.58
CA ARG A 299 15.85 5.92 6.97
C ARG A 299 16.16 6.21 8.45
N ASN A 300 15.36 7.07 9.10
CA ASN A 300 15.53 7.43 10.50
C ASN A 300 14.92 6.38 11.44
N VAL A 301 14.12 5.46 10.91
CA VAL A 301 13.43 4.43 11.68
C VAL A 301 14.18 3.10 11.53
N GLN A 302 14.60 2.54 12.65
CA GLN A 302 15.22 1.23 12.66
C GLN A 302 14.17 0.14 12.75
N ILE A 303 14.14 -0.78 11.79
CA ILE A 303 13.30 -1.97 11.83
C ILE A 303 14.04 -3.05 12.63
N VAL A 304 13.38 -3.57 13.66
CA VAL A 304 13.90 -4.63 14.53
C VAL A 304 12.96 -5.82 14.51
N PHE A 305 13.46 -6.98 14.13
CA PHE A 305 12.71 -8.24 14.17
C PHE A 305 12.89 -8.91 15.55
N LYS A 306 11.82 -9.44 16.09
CA LYS A 306 11.81 -10.16 17.38
C LYS A 306 11.29 -11.58 17.22
#